data_52f9562c23ceda8c4f09ef224a75fad1
#
_entry.id   52f9562c23ceda8c4f09ef224a75fad1
#
_cell.length_a   1.000
_cell.length_b   1.000
_cell.length_c   1.000
_cell.angle_alpha   90.00
_cell.angle_beta   90.00
_cell.angle_gamma   90.00
#
_symmetry.space_group_name_H-M   'P 1'
#
loop_
_entity.id
_entity.type
_entity.pdbx_description
1 polymer ?
#
loop_
_entity_poly.entity_id
_entity_poly.type
_entity_poly.pdbx_seq_one_letter_code
_entity_poly.pdbx_strand_id
1 'polypeptide(L)'
;YLKNYCDVVYLERTKNISSTKLRSEGVIFNMGIVTDDIRDNDFVEESKYVSGVHVERVFSENHETAQRFCDKYELGSCWSSYDEFLADVDIVYIKTSLNRRAEYIERALKKGKYVISDSPMTLSSEKLRYLFQVARENNVVLIERTTLVYLRAFNQLVWLVHSNLVGDLVSVKCAISQDDFEGGRTFNETVCTAICAVLKLLGKKCQDINTNAVRNQEGRFVYDMISMKYAGALATIEIGTTVDIENELVIIGSNGRVTIPNDWWNTGYFEANISGKEFLKRYSFNFEGNGFRYLLQELMIMIRDKRTECTRLFYDESVRIIEILETINRKDNS
;
A
#
# COMPACT_ATOMS: atom_id res chain seq x y z
N TYR A 1 26.99 25.10 -20.18
CA TYR A 1 25.77 25.90 -20.08
C TYR A 1 25.37 26.14 -18.61
N LEU A 2 25.46 25.11 -17.75
CA LEU A 2 25.11 25.22 -16.32
C LEU A 2 26.16 25.96 -15.47
N LYS A 3 27.42 25.98 -15.86
CA LYS A 3 28.51 26.68 -15.14
C LYS A 3 28.32 28.18 -14.97
N ASN A 4 27.44 28.80 -15.73
CA ASN A 4 27.15 30.23 -15.64
C ASN A 4 26.08 30.58 -14.58
N TYR A 5 25.46 29.56 -13.95
CA TYR A 5 24.34 29.72 -13.03
C TYR A 5 24.52 29.03 -11.67
N CYS A 6 25.50 28.12 -11.56
CA CYS A 6 25.82 27.44 -10.30
C CYS A 6 27.22 26.84 -10.35
N ASP A 7 27.85 26.71 -9.20
CA ASP A 7 29.09 25.95 -9.06
C ASP A 7 28.79 24.46 -9.13
N VAL A 8 29.27 23.79 -10.19
CA VAL A 8 29.12 22.35 -10.35
C VAL A 8 30.31 21.67 -9.70
N VAL A 9 30.10 21.11 -8.53
CA VAL A 9 31.09 20.28 -7.82
C VAL A 9 30.93 18.83 -8.23
N TYR A 10 31.93 18.28 -8.89
CA TYR A 10 32.01 16.85 -9.17
C TYR A 10 32.61 16.15 -7.95
N LEU A 11 31.79 15.37 -7.24
CA LEU A 11 32.31 14.50 -6.18
C LEU A 11 33.10 13.37 -6.82
N GLU A 12 34.31 13.12 -6.32
CA GLU A 12 35.10 11.98 -6.76
C GLU A 12 34.33 10.67 -6.51
N ARG A 13 34.39 9.80 -7.51
CA ARG A 13 33.77 8.47 -7.42
C ARG A 13 34.46 7.70 -6.29
N THR A 14 33.71 7.26 -5.28
CA THR A 14 34.25 6.46 -4.18
C THR A 14 34.98 5.26 -4.75
N LYS A 15 36.31 5.21 -4.57
CA LYS A 15 37.15 4.12 -5.08
C LYS A 15 36.69 2.80 -4.46
N ASN A 16 36.52 1.78 -5.31
CA ASN A 16 36.16 0.40 -4.95
C ASN A 16 34.69 0.11 -4.61
N ILE A 17 33.76 1.02 -4.86
CA ILE A 17 32.32 0.71 -4.79
C ILE A 17 31.77 0.68 -6.21
N SER A 18 31.54 -0.50 -6.78
CA SER A 18 30.74 -0.68 -7.99
C SER A 18 29.39 -1.28 -7.62
N SER A 19 28.36 -0.90 -8.34
CA SER A 19 27.02 -1.53 -8.20
C SER A 19 27.08 -3.04 -8.41
N THR A 20 28.04 -3.54 -9.21
CA THR A 20 28.29 -4.97 -9.40
C THR A 20 28.88 -5.61 -8.15
N LYS A 21 29.81 -4.93 -7.44
CA LYS A 21 30.41 -5.42 -6.21
C LYS A 21 29.41 -5.43 -5.04
N LEU A 22 28.54 -4.41 -4.97
CA LEU A 22 27.42 -4.39 -4.01
C LEU A 22 26.40 -5.51 -4.29
N ARG A 23 26.24 -5.94 -5.55
CA ARG A 23 25.40 -7.08 -5.92
C ARG A 23 26.05 -8.43 -5.62
N SER A 24 27.37 -8.55 -5.68
CA SER A 24 28.10 -9.82 -5.46
C SER A 24 28.37 -10.15 -4.00
N GLU A 25 28.24 -9.20 -3.10
CA GLU A 25 28.44 -9.38 -1.64
C GLU A 25 27.11 -9.31 -0.85
N GLY A 26 25.96 -9.16 -1.54
CA GLY A 26 24.64 -9.02 -0.93
C GLY A 26 24.03 -10.36 -0.52
N VAL A 27 23.53 -10.43 0.70
CA VAL A 27 22.67 -11.53 1.15
C VAL A 27 21.42 -11.54 0.24
N ILE A 28 21.11 -12.68 -0.36
CA ILE A 28 19.89 -12.89 -1.11
C ILE A 28 18.86 -13.53 -0.17
N PHE A 29 17.71 -12.89 -0.02
CA PHE A 29 16.61 -13.41 0.76
C PHE A 29 15.66 -14.22 -0.14
N ASN A 30 15.36 -15.44 0.27
CA ASN A 30 14.38 -16.28 -0.39
C ASN A 30 12.98 -15.82 0.02
N MET A 31 12.19 -15.43 -0.98
CA MET A 31 10.82 -14.99 -0.77
C MET A 31 9.86 -16.05 -1.26
N GLY A 32 8.86 -16.33 -0.43
CA GLY A 32 7.75 -17.18 -0.79
C GLY A 32 6.42 -16.46 -0.73
N ILE A 33 5.46 -16.94 -1.49
CA ILE A 33 4.08 -16.46 -1.47
C ILE A 33 3.13 -17.47 -0.84
N VAL A 34 2.21 -16.96 -0.05
CA VAL A 34 1.03 -17.67 0.44
C VAL A 34 -0.17 -17.17 -0.33
N THR A 35 -0.80 -17.99 -1.14
CA THR A 35 -1.92 -17.55 -1.99
C THR A 35 -3.00 -18.62 -2.11
N ASP A 36 -4.25 -18.20 -2.23
CA ASP A 36 -5.40 -19.03 -2.60
C ASP A 36 -5.90 -18.71 -4.03
N ASP A 37 -5.20 -17.82 -4.75
CA ASP A 37 -5.55 -17.39 -6.11
C ASP A 37 -4.31 -17.25 -7.00
N ILE A 38 -4.45 -17.61 -8.28
CA ILE A 38 -3.43 -17.48 -9.32
C ILE A 38 -3.51 -16.17 -10.10
N ARG A 39 -4.55 -15.34 -9.84
CA ARG A 39 -4.78 -14.06 -10.51
C ARG A 39 -3.92 -12.96 -9.88
N ASP A 40 -3.67 -11.90 -10.64
CA ASP A 40 -3.03 -10.65 -10.20
C ASP A 40 -1.74 -10.81 -9.37
N ASN A 41 -0.80 -11.60 -9.90
CA ASN A 41 0.45 -11.87 -9.21
C ASN A 41 1.66 -11.21 -9.89
N ASP A 42 1.48 -9.97 -10.33
CA ASP A 42 2.53 -9.14 -10.94
C ASP A 42 3.73 -8.92 -10.01
N PHE A 43 3.58 -9.23 -8.71
CA PHE A 43 4.67 -9.07 -7.75
C PHE A 43 5.88 -9.97 -8.08
N VAL A 44 5.68 -11.14 -8.72
CA VAL A 44 6.79 -12.00 -9.15
C VAL A 44 7.64 -11.27 -10.18
N GLU A 45 7.00 -10.64 -11.17
CA GLU A 45 7.69 -9.84 -12.17
C GLU A 45 8.34 -8.59 -11.56
N GLU A 46 7.62 -7.89 -10.68
CA GLU A 46 8.12 -6.72 -9.99
C GLU A 46 9.33 -7.02 -9.09
N SER A 47 9.37 -8.18 -8.46
CA SER A 47 10.48 -8.60 -7.59
C SER A 47 11.80 -8.73 -8.34
N LYS A 48 11.78 -9.06 -9.64
CA LYS A 48 12.98 -9.17 -10.48
C LYS A 48 13.75 -7.86 -10.62
N TYR A 49 13.09 -6.73 -10.35
CA TYR A 49 13.69 -5.39 -10.36
C TYR A 49 14.25 -4.94 -9.00
N VAL A 50 14.18 -5.81 -7.97
CA VAL A 50 14.68 -5.50 -6.62
C VAL A 50 15.85 -6.40 -6.28
N SER A 51 17.01 -5.81 -6.02
CA SER A 51 18.22 -6.58 -5.65
C SER A 51 18.09 -7.15 -4.24
N GLY A 52 18.58 -8.38 -4.05
CA GLY A 52 18.59 -9.04 -2.75
C GLY A 52 17.34 -9.84 -2.41
N VAL A 53 16.37 -9.96 -3.32
CA VAL A 53 15.16 -10.77 -3.17
C VAL A 53 15.07 -11.75 -4.34
N HIS A 54 14.75 -12.99 -4.03
CA HIS A 54 14.45 -14.01 -5.03
C HIS A 54 13.16 -14.74 -4.67
N VAL A 55 12.17 -14.73 -5.59
CA VAL A 55 10.88 -15.42 -5.40
C VAL A 55 10.98 -16.80 -6.03
N GLU A 56 10.89 -17.85 -5.21
CA GLU A 56 11.01 -19.22 -5.67
C GLU A 56 9.95 -20.17 -5.12
N ARG A 57 9.23 -19.76 -4.09
CA ARG A 57 8.39 -20.65 -3.31
C ARG A 57 6.95 -20.19 -3.31
N VAL A 58 6.04 -21.15 -3.41
CA VAL A 58 4.60 -20.88 -3.20
C VAL A 58 3.99 -21.90 -2.25
N PHE A 59 3.13 -21.42 -1.39
CA PHE A 59 2.25 -22.22 -0.57
C PHE A 59 0.79 -21.90 -0.87
N SER A 60 0.00 -22.92 -1.03
CA SER A 60 -1.46 -22.87 -1.04
C SER A 60 -2.00 -24.14 -0.37
N GLU A 61 -3.10 -24.02 0.36
CA GLU A 61 -3.80 -25.23 0.87
C GLU A 61 -4.37 -26.09 -0.25
N ASN A 62 -4.71 -25.47 -1.37
CA ASN A 62 -5.05 -26.20 -2.58
C ASN A 62 -3.78 -26.44 -3.40
N HIS A 63 -3.32 -27.70 -3.40
CA HIS A 63 -2.12 -28.10 -4.12
C HIS A 63 -2.20 -27.77 -5.62
N GLU A 64 -3.38 -27.92 -6.24
CA GLU A 64 -3.56 -27.59 -7.65
C GLU A 64 -3.31 -26.10 -7.92
N THR A 65 -3.80 -25.23 -7.03
CA THR A 65 -3.54 -23.77 -7.10
C THR A 65 -2.05 -23.48 -6.97
N ALA A 66 -1.35 -24.12 -6.00
CA ALA A 66 0.09 -23.96 -5.84
C ALA A 66 0.86 -24.42 -7.08
N GLN A 67 0.52 -25.58 -7.62
CA GLN A 67 1.17 -26.13 -8.82
C GLN A 67 0.96 -25.21 -10.04
N ARG A 68 -0.27 -24.79 -10.30
CA ARG A 68 -0.57 -23.84 -11.39
C ARG A 68 0.16 -22.53 -11.27
N PHE A 69 0.36 -22.05 -10.02
CA PHE A 69 1.14 -20.85 -9.76
C PHE A 69 2.62 -21.08 -10.07
N CYS A 70 3.20 -22.20 -9.61
CA CYS A 70 4.57 -22.57 -9.94
C CYS A 70 4.79 -22.68 -11.45
N ASP A 71 3.90 -23.35 -12.15
CA ASP A 71 4.00 -23.53 -13.61
C ASP A 71 3.91 -22.19 -14.35
N LYS A 72 2.99 -21.31 -13.93
CA LYS A 72 2.79 -20.01 -14.57
C LYS A 72 4.00 -19.08 -14.43
N TYR A 73 4.66 -19.09 -13.28
CA TYR A 73 5.75 -18.17 -12.96
C TYR A 73 7.13 -18.84 -12.95
N GLU A 74 7.21 -20.11 -13.38
CA GLU A 74 8.45 -20.90 -13.43
C GLU A 74 9.18 -20.95 -12.08
N LEU A 75 8.43 -21.14 -10.97
CA LEU A 75 8.98 -21.19 -9.62
C LEU A 75 9.50 -22.58 -9.28
N GLY A 76 10.52 -22.63 -8.42
CA GLY A 76 11.24 -23.87 -8.11
C GLY A 76 10.47 -24.88 -7.28
N SER A 77 9.55 -24.45 -6.41
CA SER A 77 8.86 -25.38 -5.48
C SER A 77 7.49 -24.89 -5.05
N CYS A 78 6.53 -25.81 -5.01
CA CYS A 78 5.22 -25.61 -4.40
C CYS A 78 5.06 -26.50 -3.16
N TRP A 79 4.43 -25.97 -2.14
CA TRP A 79 4.30 -26.58 -0.83
C TRP A 79 2.84 -26.78 -0.44
N SER A 80 2.55 -27.89 0.23
CA SER A 80 1.24 -28.18 0.83
C SER A 80 1.25 -28.07 2.36
N SER A 81 2.45 -28.05 2.98
CA SER A 81 2.64 -27.82 4.41
C SER A 81 3.19 -26.42 4.65
N TYR A 82 2.45 -25.61 5.42
CA TYR A 82 2.87 -24.25 5.73
C TYR A 82 4.13 -24.20 6.60
N ASP A 83 4.31 -25.15 7.53
CA ASP A 83 5.50 -25.18 8.38
C ASP A 83 6.76 -25.55 7.59
N GLU A 84 6.67 -26.45 6.62
CA GLU A 84 7.77 -26.78 5.71
C GLU A 84 8.10 -25.59 4.80
N PHE A 85 7.07 -24.94 4.23
CA PHE A 85 7.25 -23.73 3.45
C PHE A 85 7.97 -22.64 4.26
N LEU A 86 7.55 -22.39 5.52
CA LEU A 86 8.20 -21.41 6.38
C LEU A 86 9.66 -21.77 6.71
N ALA A 87 10.03 -23.04 6.75
CA ALA A 87 11.43 -23.44 6.99
C ALA A 87 12.36 -23.02 5.83
N ASP A 88 11.82 -22.87 4.62
CA ASP A 88 12.58 -22.69 3.38
C ASP A 88 12.56 -21.26 2.82
N VAL A 89 11.97 -20.30 3.54
CA VAL A 89 11.88 -18.90 3.13
C VAL A 89 12.37 -17.95 4.22
N ASP A 90 12.78 -16.75 3.83
CA ASP A 90 13.14 -15.65 4.73
C ASP A 90 12.05 -14.59 4.79
N ILE A 91 11.42 -14.30 3.65
CA ILE A 91 10.35 -13.34 3.46
C ILE A 91 9.09 -14.08 3.00
N VAL A 92 7.95 -13.74 3.60
CA VAL A 92 6.65 -14.29 3.23
C VAL A 92 5.73 -13.17 2.75
N TYR A 93 5.23 -13.29 1.52
CA TYR A 93 4.14 -12.46 1.05
C TYR A 93 2.81 -13.19 1.19
N ILE A 94 1.90 -12.63 1.98
CA ILE A 94 0.60 -13.24 2.29
C ILE A 94 -0.48 -12.54 1.48
N LYS A 95 -0.96 -13.22 0.44
CA LYS A 95 -2.04 -12.83 -0.46
C LYS A 95 -3.15 -13.89 -0.42
N THR A 96 -3.89 -13.91 0.67
CA THR A 96 -4.99 -14.87 0.89
C THR A 96 -6.28 -14.13 1.22
N SER A 97 -7.37 -14.89 1.29
CA SER A 97 -8.64 -14.41 1.81
C SER A 97 -8.48 -13.83 3.22
N LEU A 98 -9.22 -12.76 3.48
CA LEU A 98 -9.06 -11.91 4.66
C LEU A 98 -9.23 -12.66 5.99
N ASN A 99 -10.14 -13.64 6.04
CA ASN A 99 -10.42 -14.45 7.22
C ASN A 99 -9.24 -15.35 7.67
N ARG A 100 -8.31 -15.65 6.78
CA ARG A 100 -7.14 -16.52 7.04
C ARG A 100 -5.83 -15.74 7.20
N ARG A 101 -5.81 -14.53 6.68
CA ARG A 101 -4.62 -13.68 6.56
C ARG A 101 -3.89 -13.51 7.88
N ALA A 102 -4.62 -13.14 8.94
CA ALA A 102 -4.05 -12.91 10.27
C ALA A 102 -3.39 -14.14 10.90
N GLU A 103 -3.90 -15.35 10.64
CA GLU A 103 -3.31 -16.60 11.14
C GLU A 103 -1.96 -16.87 10.48
N TYR A 104 -1.90 -16.77 9.15
CA TYR A 104 -0.64 -16.96 8.42
C TYR A 104 0.42 -15.93 8.81
N ILE A 105 0.02 -14.67 8.98
CA ILE A 105 0.91 -13.59 9.45
C ILE A 105 1.51 -13.98 10.81
N GLU A 106 0.66 -14.34 11.79
CA GLU A 106 1.10 -14.66 13.14
C GLU A 106 2.10 -15.83 13.15
N ARG A 107 1.80 -16.92 12.41
CA ARG A 107 2.67 -18.09 12.33
C ARG A 107 4.02 -17.76 11.69
N ALA A 108 4.04 -16.96 10.62
CA ALA A 108 5.27 -16.53 9.98
C ALA A 108 6.13 -15.66 10.90
N LEU A 109 5.52 -14.66 11.58
CA LEU A 109 6.23 -13.79 12.52
C LEU A 109 6.85 -14.57 13.69
N LYS A 110 6.12 -15.54 14.28
CA LYS A 110 6.62 -16.42 15.35
C LYS A 110 7.77 -17.33 14.92
N LYS A 111 7.89 -17.60 13.62
CA LYS A 111 9.01 -18.33 13.02
C LYS A 111 10.17 -17.41 12.60
N GLY A 112 10.12 -16.12 12.98
CA GLY A 112 11.16 -15.15 12.68
C GLY A 112 11.24 -14.74 11.21
N LYS A 113 10.11 -14.84 10.45
CA LYS A 113 10.08 -14.46 9.04
C LYS A 113 9.65 -12.99 8.87
N TYR A 114 10.24 -12.31 7.88
CA TYR A 114 9.77 -11.01 7.44
C TYR A 114 8.47 -11.19 6.66
N VAL A 115 7.49 -10.34 6.92
CA VAL A 115 6.15 -10.54 6.36
C VAL A 115 5.69 -9.30 5.60
N ILE A 116 5.24 -9.52 4.37
CA ILE A 116 4.39 -8.60 3.60
C ILE A 116 2.98 -9.19 3.59
N SER A 117 1.97 -8.38 3.78
CA SER A 117 0.58 -8.82 3.64
C SER A 117 -0.23 -7.83 2.83
N ASP A 118 -1.20 -8.31 2.08
CA ASP A 118 -2.22 -7.43 1.50
C ASP A 118 -2.96 -6.66 2.59
N SER A 119 -3.48 -5.50 2.22
CA SER A 119 -4.31 -4.63 3.05
C SER A 119 -5.80 -5.00 2.87
N PRO A 120 -6.60 -5.03 3.94
CA PRO A 120 -6.21 -5.01 5.34
C PRO A 120 -5.67 -6.37 5.81
N MET A 121 -4.71 -6.36 6.73
CA MET A 121 -4.19 -7.60 7.33
C MET A 121 -5.24 -8.35 8.14
N THR A 122 -6.19 -7.63 8.73
CA THR A 122 -7.31 -8.10 9.54
C THR A 122 -8.37 -7.02 9.66
N LEU A 123 -9.61 -7.39 9.98
CA LEU A 123 -10.68 -6.44 10.28
C LEU A 123 -10.77 -6.07 11.78
N SER A 124 -9.82 -6.53 12.61
CA SER A 124 -9.76 -6.22 14.04
C SER A 124 -8.54 -5.39 14.37
N SER A 125 -8.76 -4.18 14.87
CA SER A 125 -7.69 -3.28 15.31
C SER A 125 -6.92 -3.85 16.51
N GLU A 126 -7.57 -4.62 17.39
CA GLU A 126 -6.94 -5.33 18.50
C GLU A 126 -6.02 -6.43 17.98
N LYS A 127 -6.49 -7.27 17.02
CA LYS A 127 -5.67 -8.30 16.39
C LYS A 127 -4.49 -7.70 15.65
N LEU A 128 -4.68 -6.57 14.99
CA LEU A 128 -3.58 -5.87 14.27
C LEU A 128 -2.50 -5.38 15.25
N ARG A 129 -2.88 -4.79 16.39
CA ARG A 129 -1.92 -4.40 17.44
C ARG A 129 -1.11 -5.60 17.94
N TYR A 130 -1.80 -6.72 18.17
CA TYR A 130 -1.16 -7.97 18.58
C TYR A 130 -0.14 -8.45 17.53
N LEU A 131 -0.49 -8.45 16.22
CA LEU A 131 0.43 -8.86 15.16
C LEU A 131 1.69 -7.96 15.10
N PHE A 132 1.54 -6.65 15.24
CA PHE A 132 2.68 -5.74 15.32
C PHE A 132 3.52 -5.96 16.59
N GLN A 133 2.89 -6.33 17.70
CA GLN A 133 3.63 -6.71 18.91
C GLN A 133 4.46 -7.98 18.67
N VAL A 134 3.88 -9.02 18.08
CA VAL A 134 4.58 -10.26 17.73
C VAL A 134 5.77 -9.98 16.80
N ALA A 135 5.59 -9.11 15.81
CA ALA A 135 6.68 -8.72 14.91
C ALA A 135 7.84 -8.07 15.67
N ARG A 136 7.55 -7.14 16.58
CA ARG A 136 8.58 -6.48 17.41
C ARG A 136 9.29 -7.46 18.35
N GLU A 137 8.55 -8.35 19.01
CA GLU A 137 9.10 -9.35 19.93
C GLU A 137 10.07 -10.31 19.22
N ASN A 138 9.82 -10.61 17.96
CA ASN A 138 10.68 -11.48 17.14
C ASN A 138 11.72 -10.70 16.31
N ASN A 139 11.80 -9.37 16.44
CA ASN A 139 12.70 -8.49 15.69
C ASN A 139 12.60 -8.64 14.17
N VAL A 140 11.39 -8.82 13.65
CA VAL A 140 11.10 -8.94 12.23
C VAL A 140 10.18 -7.82 11.75
N VAL A 141 10.16 -7.62 10.44
CA VAL A 141 9.29 -6.62 9.80
C VAL A 141 7.94 -7.24 9.47
N LEU A 142 6.88 -6.55 9.82
CA LEU A 142 5.54 -6.75 9.27
C LEU A 142 5.15 -5.49 8.51
N ILE A 143 4.92 -5.59 7.20
CA ILE A 143 4.61 -4.47 6.32
C ILE A 143 3.35 -4.75 5.52
N GLU A 144 2.53 -3.72 5.35
CA GLU A 144 1.25 -3.80 4.65
C GLU A 144 1.38 -3.32 3.21
N ARG A 145 0.79 -4.07 2.26
CA ARG A 145 0.73 -3.66 0.86
C ARG A 145 -0.32 -2.57 0.65
N THR A 146 0.03 -1.37 1.05
CA THR A 146 -0.70 -0.15 0.68
C THR A 146 0.15 0.63 -0.32
N THR A 147 0.10 0.23 -1.59
CA THR A 147 1.01 0.70 -2.66
C THR A 147 1.18 2.21 -2.68
N LEU A 148 0.09 2.93 -2.48
CA LEU A 148 0.04 4.41 -2.50
C LEU A 148 1.15 5.08 -1.68
N VAL A 149 1.41 4.60 -0.45
CA VAL A 149 2.39 5.24 0.46
C VAL A 149 3.85 5.04 0.02
N TYR A 150 4.12 4.11 -0.89
CA TYR A 150 5.45 3.89 -1.45
C TYR A 150 5.68 4.69 -2.72
N LEU A 151 4.64 5.29 -3.32
CA LEU A 151 4.74 6.07 -4.55
C LEU A 151 5.38 7.43 -4.30
N ARG A 152 6.36 7.76 -5.13
CA ARG A 152 7.08 9.03 -5.03
C ARG A 152 6.17 10.23 -5.24
N ALA A 153 5.23 10.14 -6.20
CA ALA A 153 4.27 11.20 -6.47
C ALA A 153 3.39 11.50 -5.26
N PHE A 154 2.83 10.47 -4.62
CA PHE A 154 1.97 10.65 -3.45
C PHE A 154 2.73 11.19 -2.24
N ASN A 155 3.94 10.69 -1.97
CA ASN A 155 4.77 11.21 -0.87
C ASN A 155 5.12 12.68 -1.07
N GLN A 156 5.46 13.07 -2.30
CA GLN A 156 5.75 14.47 -2.62
C GLN A 156 4.51 15.35 -2.50
N LEU A 157 3.35 14.83 -2.92
CA LEU A 157 2.07 15.51 -2.73
C LEU A 157 1.80 15.79 -1.25
N VAL A 158 1.86 14.77 -0.40
CA VAL A 158 1.64 14.90 1.06
C VAL A 158 2.59 15.93 1.64
N TRP A 159 3.88 15.87 1.28
CA TRP A 159 4.86 16.85 1.75
C TRP A 159 4.53 18.27 1.31
N LEU A 160 4.17 18.50 0.04
CA LEU A 160 3.83 19.82 -0.48
C LEU A 160 2.54 20.39 0.15
N VAL A 161 1.54 19.54 0.35
CA VAL A 161 0.28 19.91 1.01
C VAL A 161 0.56 20.36 2.45
N HIS A 162 1.33 19.59 3.21
CA HIS A 162 1.73 19.96 4.57
C HIS A 162 2.69 21.16 4.62
N SER A 163 3.38 21.45 3.51
CA SER A 163 4.18 22.67 3.33
C SER A 163 3.35 23.86 2.82
N ASN A 164 2.03 23.83 2.99
CA ASN A 164 1.11 24.92 2.68
C ASN A 164 0.93 25.22 1.18
N LEU A 165 1.09 24.23 0.30
CA LEU A 165 0.94 24.41 -1.15
C LEU A 165 -0.41 25.02 -1.55
N VAL A 166 -1.49 24.61 -0.89
CA VAL A 166 -2.88 25.05 -1.17
C VAL A 166 -3.50 25.84 -0.03
N GLY A 167 -2.72 26.28 0.96
CA GLY A 167 -3.24 26.91 2.17
C GLY A 167 -3.84 25.89 3.16
N ASP A 168 -4.71 26.37 4.05
CA ASP A 168 -5.40 25.51 5.01
C ASP A 168 -6.32 24.52 4.30
N LEU A 169 -6.21 23.23 4.65
CA LEU A 169 -7.03 22.18 4.05
C LEU A 169 -8.50 22.32 4.47
N VAL A 170 -9.39 22.29 3.49
CA VAL A 170 -10.84 22.41 3.65
C VAL A 170 -11.53 21.10 3.32
N SER A 171 -11.09 20.42 2.25
CA SER A 171 -11.72 19.16 1.81
C SER A 171 -10.73 18.21 1.15
N VAL A 172 -10.94 16.90 1.39
CA VAL A 172 -10.29 15.81 0.65
C VAL A 172 -11.39 14.88 0.13
N LYS A 173 -11.44 14.67 -1.18
CA LYS A 173 -12.35 13.72 -1.83
C LYS A 173 -11.53 12.60 -2.46
N CYS A 174 -11.88 11.34 -2.15
CA CYS A 174 -11.38 10.14 -2.80
C CYS A 174 -12.54 9.44 -3.49
N ALA A 175 -12.49 9.27 -4.80
CA ALA A 175 -13.50 8.52 -5.55
C ALA A 175 -12.85 7.33 -6.25
N ILE A 176 -13.48 6.15 -6.16
CA ILE A 176 -13.00 4.90 -6.74
C ILE A 176 -14.18 4.16 -7.36
N SER A 177 -14.15 3.97 -8.69
CA SER A 177 -15.02 3.06 -9.41
C SER A 177 -14.33 1.71 -9.57
N GLN A 178 -15.03 0.64 -9.24
CA GLN A 178 -14.55 -0.74 -9.43
C GLN A 178 -15.55 -1.52 -10.25
N ASP A 179 -15.11 -2.01 -11.40
CA ASP A 179 -15.86 -3.02 -12.15
C ASP A 179 -15.76 -4.34 -11.41
N ASP A 180 -16.88 -4.79 -10.88
CA ASP A 180 -17.13 -6.07 -10.23
C ASP A 180 -16.02 -6.61 -9.28
N PHE A 181 -16.37 -6.88 -8.03
CA PHE A 181 -15.47 -7.48 -7.03
C PHE A 181 -14.95 -8.89 -7.37
N GLU A 182 -15.35 -9.47 -8.50
CA GLU A 182 -14.97 -10.83 -8.90
C GLU A 182 -13.51 -11.00 -9.34
N GLY A 183 -12.77 -9.95 -9.57
CA GLY A 183 -11.43 -10.05 -10.16
C GLY A 183 -10.30 -9.31 -9.48
N GLY A 184 -10.57 -8.50 -8.45
CA GLY A 184 -9.59 -7.56 -7.94
C GLY A 184 -9.67 -7.30 -6.44
N ARG A 185 -9.64 -6.03 -6.07
CA ARG A 185 -9.70 -5.58 -4.69
C ARG A 185 -11.08 -5.82 -4.09
N THR A 186 -11.13 -6.24 -2.85
CA THR A 186 -12.37 -6.26 -2.07
C THR A 186 -12.78 -4.84 -1.68
N PHE A 187 -14.05 -4.66 -1.30
CA PHE A 187 -14.54 -3.39 -0.75
C PHE A 187 -13.63 -2.88 0.40
N ASN A 188 -13.29 -3.75 1.35
CA ASN A 188 -12.43 -3.39 2.47
C ASN A 188 -11.03 -2.91 2.05
N GLU A 189 -10.42 -3.53 1.03
CA GLU A 189 -9.12 -3.11 0.50
C GLU A 189 -9.17 -1.74 -0.13
N THR A 190 -10.25 -1.46 -0.87
CA THR A 190 -10.50 -0.17 -1.51
C THR A 190 -10.72 0.93 -0.48
N VAL A 191 -11.58 0.69 0.51
CA VAL A 191 -11.85 1.62 1.61
C VAL A 191 -10.57 1.90 2.40
N CYS A 192 -9.76 0.88 2.73
CA CYS A 192 -8.49 1.07 3.44
C CYS A 192 -7.51 1.96 2.68
N THR A 193 -7.42 1.81 1.35
CA THR A 193 -6.56 2.66 0.52
C THR A 193 -7.01 4.13 0.58
N ALA A 194 -8.32 4.38 0.50
CA ALA A 194 -8.87 5.73 0.57
C ALA A 194 -8.72 6.34 1.97
N ILE A 195 -9.00 5.57 3.04
CA ILE A 195 -8.77 6.02 4.43
C ILE A 195 -7.29 6.36 4.64
N CYS A 196 -6.38 5.55 4.12
CA CYS A 196 -4.94 5.81 4.18
C CYS A 196 -4.58 7.17 3.55
N ALA A 197 -5.10 7.47 2.35
CA ALA A 197 -4.90 8.76 1.70
C ALA A 197 -5.41 9.93 2.55
N VAL A 198 -6.62 9.81 3.10
CA VAL A 198 -7.22 10.81 3.98
C VAL A 198 -6.38 11.02 5.24
N LEU A 199 -5.93 9.94 5.89
CA LEU A 199 -5.09 10.04 7.10
C LEU A 199 -3.73 10.69 6.83
N LYS A 200 -3.11 10.40 5.68
CA LYS A 200 -1.85 11.04 5.28
C LYS A 200 -2.00 12.53 5.01
N LEU A 201 -3.17 12.98 4.59
CA LEU A 201 -3.45 14.39 4.27
C LEU A 201 -4.01 15.17 5.48
N LEU A 202 -4.97 14.62 6.22
CA LEU A 202 -5.69 15.29 7.30
C LEU A 202 -5.29 14.84 8.71
N GLY A 203 -4.45 13.79 8.80
CA GLY A 203 -4.01 13.23 10.07
C GLY A 203 -5.02 12.25 10.70
N LYS A 204 -4.68 11.73 11.88
CA LYS A 204 -5.41 10.63 12.54
C LYS A 204 -6.64 11.06 13.37
N LYS A 205 -6.83 12.37 13.62
CA LYS A 205 -7.84 12.89 14.54
C LYS A 205 -9.19 13.14 13.85
N CYS A 206 -9.78 12.10 13.25
CA CYS A 206 -11.15 12.16 12.75
C CYS A 206 -12.13 12.24 13.94
N GLN A 207 -13.07 13.19 13.88
CA GLN A 207 -14.04 13.48 14.96
C GLN A 207 -15.34 12.69 14.81
N ASP A 208 -15.79 12.50 13.56
CA ASP A 208 -17.02 11.77 13.24
C ASP A 208 -16.90 11.10 11.87
N ILE A 209 -17.61 9.99 11.72
CA ILE A 209 -17.64 9.19 10.49
C ILE A 209 -19.10 8.83 10.23
N ASN A 210 -19.59 9.07 9.01
CA ASN A 210 -20.91 8.62 8.57
C ASN A 210 -20.76 7.91 7.22
N THR A 211 -21.61 6.91 7.00
CA THR A 211 -21.68 6.13 5.77
C THR A 211 -23.10 6.09 5.26
N ASN A 212 -23.27 6.08 3.94
CA ASN A 212 -24.57 6.02 3.27
C ASN A 212 -24.42 5.11 2.04
N ALA A 213 -24.80 3.86 2.19
CA ALA A 213 -24.66 2.85 1.16
C ALA A 213 -25.95 2.64 0.38
N VAL A 214 -25.82 2.52 -0.94
CA VAL A 214 -26.86 2.04 -1.82
C VAL A 214 -26.59 0.58 -2.15
N ARG A 215 -27.61 -0.28 -1.95
CA ARG A 215 -27.53 -1.70 -2.24
C ARG A 215 -28.50 -2.10 -3.34
N ASN A 216 -28.17 -3.10 -4.12
CA ASN A 216 -29.10 -3.69 -5.09
C ASN A 216 -30.10 -4.62 -4.42
N GLN A 217 -30.99 -5.22 -5.20
CA GLN A 217 -32.03 -6.14 -4.72
C GLN A 217 -31.46 -7.41 -4.05
N GLU A 218 -30.21 -7.77 -4.34
CA GLU A 218 -29.49 -8.90 -3.75
C GLU A 218 -28.71 -8.52 -2.49
N GLY A 219 -28.82 -7.26 -2.03
CA GLY A 219 -28.11 -6.74 -0.87
C GLY A 219 -26.63 -6.40 -1.13
N ARG A 220 -26.13 -6.48 -2.37
CA ARG A 220 -24.76 -6.11 -2.72
C ARG A 220 -24.60 -4.60 -2.81
N PHE A 221 -23.45 -4.09 -2.40
CA PHE A 221 -23.12 -2.67 -2.55
C PHE A 221 -23.09 -2.28 -4.03
N VAL A 222 -23.74 -1.16 -4.35
CA VAL A 222 -23.71 -0.50 -5.63
C VAL A 222 -22.91 0.80 -5.54
N TYR A 223 -23.11 1.55 -4.47
CA TYR A 223 -22.43 2.79 -4.19
C TYR A 223 -22.39 3.02 -2.68
N ASP A 224 -21.25 3.51 -2.18
CA ASP A 224 -21.11 3.94 -0.80
C ASP A 224 -20.44 5.31 -0.74
N MET A 225 -20.99 6.19 0.10
CA MET A 225 -20.43 7.50 0.42
C MET A 225 -20.11 7.58 1.91
N ILE A 226 -18.83 7.58 2.22
CA ILE A 226 -18.31 7.72 3.57
C ILE A 226 -17.87 9.16 3.77
N SER A 227 -18.41 9.85 4.78
CA SER A 227 -18.00 11.20 5.17
C SER A 227 -17.26 11.17 6.50
N MET A 228 -16.15 11.90 6.58
CA MET A 228 -15.29 11.98 7.75
C MET A 228 -15.10 13.45 8.14
N LYS A 229 -15.40 13.80 9.40
CA LYS A 229 -15.27 15.15 9.92
C LYS A 229 -13.97 15.33 10.70
N TYR A 230 -13.25 16.39 10.35
CA TYR A 230 -12.03 16.83 11.03
C TYR A 230 -12.22 18.25 11.60
N ALA A 231 -11.33 18.69 12.47
CA ALA A 231 -11.32 20.08 12.94
C ALA A 231 -10.89 21.02 11.81
N GLY A 232 -11.84 21.63 11.11
CA GLY A 232 -11.58 22.57 10.01
C GLY A 232 -11.60 21.96 8.60
N ALA A 233 -11.78 20.64 8.47
CA ALA A 233 -11.85 19.98 7.16
C ALA A 233 -12.87 18.83 7.12
N LEU A 234 -13.28 18.47 5.90
CA LEU A 234 -14.11 17.31 5.62
C LEU A 234 -13.37 16.36 4.68
N ALA A 235 -13.53 15.06 4.86
CA ALA A 235 -13.17 14.10 3.83
C ALA A 235 -14.39 13.33 3.35
N THR A 236 -14.42 12.99 2.06
CA THR A 236 -15.43 12.16 1.45
C THR A 236 -14.76 11.03 0.68
N ILE A 237 -15.19 9.81 0.93
CA ILE A 237 -14.77 8.63 0.17
C ILE A 237 -16.01 8.12 -0.57
N GLU A 238 -15.93 8.04 -1.89
CA GLU A 238 -16.99 7.52 -2.76
C GLU A 238 -16.49 6.24 -3.42
N ILE A 239 -17.25 5.16 -3.26
CA ILE A 239 -16.93 3.86 -3.85
C ILE A 239 -18.12 3.41 -4.68
N GLY A 240 -17.91 3.29 -5.99
CA GLY A 240 -18.88 2.77 -6.94
C GLY A 240 -18.53 1.32 -7.31
N THR A 241 -19.53 0.43 -7.26
CA THR A 241 -19.45 -0.92 -7.82
C THR A 241 -20.55 -1.03 -8.85
N THR A 242 -20.22 -1.36 -10.09
CA THR A 242 -21.19 -1.39 -11.19
C THR A 242 -21.80 -0.02 -11.56
N VAL A 243 -21.27 1.05 -11.01
CA VAL A 243 -21.61 2.44 -11.40
C VAL A 243 -20.34 3.16 -11.82
N ASP A 244 -20.42 3.88 -12.92
CA ASP A 244 -19.30 4.66 -13.45
C ASP A 244 -19.18 5.98 -12.68
N ILE A 245 -18.17 6.07 -11.81
CA ILE A 245 -17.76 7.31 -11.15
C ILE A 245 -16.32 7.62 -11.55
N GLU A 246 -15.99 8.88 -11.70
CA GLU A 246 -14.64 9.30 -12.06
C GLU A 246 -13.66 8.98 -10.94
N ASN A 247 -12.65 8.17 -11.23
CA ASN A 247 -11.56 7.88 -10.28
C ASN A 247 -10.72 9.14 -10.07
N GLU A 248 -10.81 9.76 -8.90
CA GLU A 248 -10.04 10.96 -8.60
C GLU A 248 -9.71 11.10 -7.11
N LEU A 249 -8.57 11.73 -6.82
CA LEU A 249 -8.26 12.30 -5.50
C LEU A 249 -8.21 13.82 -5.65
N VAL A 250 -9.11 14.53 -4.97
CA VAL A 250 -9.19 15.99 -4.98
C VAL A 250 -8.93 16.54 -3.61
N ILE A 251 -8.02 17.50 -3.52
CA ILE A 251 -7.66 18.21 -2.29
C ILE A 251 -7.99 19.69 -2.51
N ILE A 252 -8.81 20.26 -1.64
CA ILE A 252 -9.18 21.68 -1.67
C ILE A 252 -8.64 22.35 -0.43
N GLY A 253 -7.89 23.41 -0.62
CA GLY A 253 -7.42 24.28 0.42
C GLY A 253 -7.90 25.72 0.23
N SER A 254 -7.62 26.58 1.21
CA SER A 254 -8.01 28.00 1.18
C SER A 254 -7.35 28.81 0.05
N ASN A 255 -6.26 28.30 -0.53
CA ASN A 255 -5.48 28.99 -1.56
C ASN A 255 -5.23 28.16 -2.81
N GLY A 256 -6.01 27.11 -3.03
CA GLY A 256 -5.86 26.30 -4.24
C GLY A 256 -6.45 24.90 -4.14
N ARG A 257 -6.25 24.15 -5.21
CA ARG A 257 -6.74 22.79 -5.38
C ARG A 257 -5.64 21.91 -5.96
N VAL A 258 -5.56 20.66 -5.50
CA VAL A 258 -4.78 19.61 -6.14
C VAL A 258 -5.70 18.50 -6.61
N THR A 259 -5.39 17.94 -7.78
CA THR A 259 -6.13 16.81 -8.35
C THR A 259 -5.16 15.73 -8.81
N ILE A 260 -5.45 14.50 -8.46
CA ILE A 260 -4.89 13.31 -9.11
C ILE A 260 -6.04 12.65 -9.85
N PRO A 261 -6.07 12.68 -11.18
CA PRO A 261 -7.10 12.03 -11.99
C PRO A 261 -6.80 10.53 -12.17
N ASN A 262 -7.79 9.78 -12.63
CA ASN A 262 -7.72 8.36 -12.93
C ASN A 262 -7.33 7.53 -11.69
N ASP A 263 -6.56 6.47 -11.87
CA ASP A 263 -6.14 5.54 -10.82
C ASP A 263 -5.19 6.20 -9.81
N TRP A 264 -5.70 7.17 -9.07
CA TRP A 264 -4.93 8.00 -8.13
C TRP A 264 -4.15 7.20 -7.08
N TRP A 265 -4.57 5.97 -6.77
CA TRP A 265 -3.86 5.06 -5.87
C TRP A 265 -2.60 4.45 -6.49
N ASN A 266 -2.40 4.64 -7.80
CA ASN A 266 -1.25 4.12 -8.56
C ASN A 266 -0.66 5.19 -9.49
N THR A 267 -0.53 6.42 -9.00
CA THR A 267 -0.17 7.58 -9.81
C THR A 267 1.31 7.88 -9.86
N GLY A 268 1.77 8.38 -11.01
CA GLY A 268 3.10 9.00 -11.20
C GLY A 268 3.06 10.54 -11.19
N TYR A 269 1.89 11.18 -11.07
CA TYR A 269 1.79 12.64 -11.13
C TYR A 269 0.58 13.19 -10.38
N PHE A 270 0.58 14.50 -10.14
CA PHE A 270 -0.57 15.26 -9.68
C PHE A 270 -0.55 16.68 -10.26
N GLU A 271 -1.70 17.33 -10.26
CA GLU A 271 -1.90 18.67 -10.78
C GLU A 271 -2.35 19.63 -9.69
N ALA A 272 -1.73 20.80 -9.64
CA ALA A 272 -2.06 21.85 -8.68
C ALA A 272 -2.51 23.12 -9.40
N ASN A 273 -3.66 23.64 -9.00
CA ASN A 273 -4.16 24.95 -9.37
C ASN A 273 -4.12 25.85 -8.13
N ILE A 274 -3.23 26.84 -8.14
CA ILE A 274 -3.02 27.74 -7.01
C ILE A 274 -3.66 29.10 -7.32
N SER A 275 -4.43 29.63 -6.40
CA SER A 275 -5.10 30.92 -6.55
C SER A 275 -4.11 32.03 -6.91
N GLY A 276 -4.48 32.87 -7.90
CA GLY A 276 -3.62 33.94 -8.39
C GLY A 276 -2.50 33.52 -9.34
N LYS A 277 -2.42 32.23 -9.72
CA LYS A 277 -1.53 31.75 -10.79
C LYS A 277 -2.35 31.39 -12.01
N GLU A 278 -1.89 31.83 -13.19
CA GLU A 278 -2.61 31.64 -14.46
C GLU A 278 -2.56 30.17 -14.97
N PHE A 279 -1.65 29.36 -14.47
CA PHE A 279 -1.38 28.04 -15.04
C PHE A 279 -1.55 26.91 -14.04
N LEU A 280 -2.17 25.84 -14.50
CA LEU A 280 -2.17 24.52 -13.84
C LEU A 280 -0.72 23.99 -13.80
N LYS A 281 -0.22 23.66 -12.63
CA LYS A 281 1.11 23.08 -12.47
C LYS A 281 1.02 21.57 -12.30
N ARG A 282 1.63 20.82 -13.23
CA ARG A 282 1.78 19.37 -13.11
C ARG A 282 3.13 19.02 -12.47
N TYR A 283 3.07 18.11 -11.49
CA TYR A 283 4.23 17.51 -10.84
C TYR A 283 4.29 16.05 -11.25
N SER A 284 5.31 15.67 -12.02
CA SER A 284 5.47 14.31 -12.56
C SER A 284 6.72 13.65 -11.99
N PHE A 285 6.61 12.36 -11.70
CA PHE A 285 7.67 11.52 -11.15
C PHE A 285 7.77 10.22 -11.94
N ASN A 286 8.96 9.67 -12.03
CA ASN A 286 9.13 8.37 -12.64
C ASN A 286 8.37 7.32 -11.83
N PHE A 287 7.52 6.58 -12.52
CA PHE A 287 6.75 5.48 -12.00
C PHE A 287 6.85 4.32 -12.98
N GLU A 288 7.29 3.18 -12.50
CA GLU A 288 7.47 1.97 -13.28
C GLU A 288 6.78 0.79 -12.62
N GLY A 289 6.22 -0.10 -13.43
CA GLY A 289 5.48 -1.26 -12.96
C GLY A 289 4.18 -0.90 -12.26
N ASN A 290 3.81 -1.68 -11.23
CA ASN A 290 2.57 -1.52 -10.47
C ASN A 290 2.78 -0.99 -9.04
N GLY A 291 4.00 -0.56 -8.71
CA GLY A 291 4.35 -0.01 -7.40
C GLY A 291 4.84 -1.04 -6.36
N PHE A 292 4.70 -2.34 -6.60
CA PHE A 292 5.14 -3.37 -5.65
C PHE A 292 6.65 -3.36 -5.44
N ARG A 293 7.44 -3.07 -6.49
CA ARG A 293 8.90 -2.94 -6.37
C ARG A 293 9.35 -1.90 -5.35
N TYR A 294 8.59 -0.81 -5.18
CA TYR A 294 8.92 0.24 -4.21
C TYR A 294 8.66 -0.20 -2.77
N LEU A 295 7.62 -1.02 -2.56
CA LEU A 295 7.37 -1.66 -1.27
C LEU A 295 8.49 -2.65 -0.93
N LEU A 296 8.90 -3.50 -1.88
CA LEU A 296 10.03 -4.43 -1.69
C LEU A 296 11.34 -3.69 -1.41
N GLN A 297 11.62 -2.59 -2.11
CA GLN A 297 12.79 -1.76 -1.84
C GLN A 297 12.77 -1.21 -0.41
N GLU A 298 11.62 -0.72 0.08
CA GLU A 298 11.47 -0.25 1.47
C GLU A 298 11.70 -1.40 2.45
N LEU A 299 11.13 -2.59 2.21
CA LEU A 299 11.37 -3.77 3.04
C LEU A 299 12.87 -4.10 3.13
N MET A 300 13.57 -4.13 1.99
CA MET A 300 15.00 -4.43 1.96
C MET A 300 15.83 -3.38 2.72
N ILE A 301 15.44 -2.11 2.62
CA ILE A 301 16.05 -1.02 3.40
C ILE A 301 15.80 -1.24 4.90
N MET A 302 14.57 -1.60 5.30
CA MET A 302 14.22 -1.85 6.69
C MET A 302 15.03 -3.02 7.26
N ILE A 303 15.14 -4.13 6.53
CA ILE A 303 15.92 -5.31 6.94
C ILE A 303 17.40 -4.93 7.11
N ARG A 304 17.99 -4.25 6.13
CA ARG A 304 19.39 -3.79 6.17
C ARG A 304 19.66 -2.87 7.36
N ASP A 305 18.75 -1.93 7.61
CA ASP A 305 18.88 -0.92 8.65
C ASP A 305 18.37 -1.42 10.02
N LYS A 306 17.94 -2.68 10.10
CA LYS A 306 17.38 -3.33 11.30
C LYS A 306 16.20 -2.56 11.91
N ARG A 307 15.38 -1.94 11.06
CA ARG A 307 14.16 -1.24 11.46
C ARG A 307 12.98 -2.22 11.43
N THR A 308 12.21 -2.28 12.50
CA THR A 308 11.00 -3.10 12.58
C THR A 308 9.74 -2.35 12.14
N GLU A 309 9.73 -1.01 12.21
CA GLU A 309 8.60 -0.18 11.85
C GLU A 309 8.82 0.57 10.54
N CYS A 310 7.82 0.54 9.67
CA CYS A 310 7.82 1.24 8.38
C CYS A 310 7.53 2.73 8.58
N THR A 311 8.40 3.61 8.05
CA THR A 311 8.20 5.06 8.11
C THR A 311 7.23 5.60 7.05
N ARG A 312 6.90 4.80 6.04
CA ARG A 312 5.91 5.17 5.02
C ARG A 312 4.48 5.01 5.53
N LEU A 313 4.24 4.01 6.38
CA LEU A 313 2.98 3.75 7.05
C LEU A 313 3.32 3.23 8.46
N PHE A 314 3.18 4.08 9.47
CA PHE A 314 3.45 3.72 10.85
C PHE A 314 2.41 2.73 11.39
N TYR A 315 2.78 1.92 12.37
CA TYR A 315 1.89 0.93 13.00
C TYR A 315 0.61 1.55 13.54
N ASP A 316 0.71 2.73 14.16
CA ASP A 316 -0.45 3.45 14.68
C ASP A 316 -1.36 4.01 13.58
N GLU A 317 -0.83 4.32 12.40
CA GLU A 317 -1.62 4.69 11.22
C GLU A 317 -2.38 3.48 10.67
N SER A 318 -1.70 2.33 10.49
CA SER A 318 -2.37 1.08 10.06
C SER A 318 -3.47 0.68 11.05
N VAL A 319 -3.20 0.75 12.35
CA VAL A 319 -4.22 0.50 13.39
C VAL A 319 -5.39 1.47 13.26
N ARG A 320 -5.11 2.77 13.05
CA ARG A 320 -6.16 3.79 12.91
C ARG A 320 -7.03 3.56 11.67
N ILE A 321 -6.45 3.11 10.56
CA ILE A 321 -7.21 2.72 9.36
C ILE A 321 -8.23 1.64 9.71
N ILE A 322 -7.83 0.60 10.44
CA ILE A 322 -8.73 -0.50 10.82
C ILE A 322 -9.78 -0.04 11.83
N GLU A 323 -9.47 0.83 12.80
CA GLU A 323 -10.48 1.40 13.71
C GLU A 323 -11.58 2.18 12.96
N ILE A 324 -11.19 2.92 11.93
CA ILE A 324 -12.13 3.64 11.07
C ILE A 324 -12.97 2.64 10.28
N LEU A 325 -12.34 1.62 9.67
CA LEU A 325 -13.04 0.57 8.95
C LEU A 325 -14.02 -0.20 9.83
N GLU A 326 -13.64 -0.55 11.07
CA GLU A 326 -14.55 -1.16 12.08
C GLU A 326 -15.77 -0.27 12.34
N THR A 327 -15.56 1.05 12.36
CA THR A 327 -16.65 2.01 12.58
C THR A 327 -17.61 2.07 11.40
N ILE A 328 -17.08 2.07 10.17
CA ILE A 328 -17.86 2.02 8.92
C ILE A 328 -18.68 0.73 8.89
N ASN A 329 -18.02 -0.43 9.04
CA ASN A 329 -18.70 -1.73 8.99
C ASN A 329 -19.80 -1.90 10.05
N ARG A 330 -19.65 -1.29 11.22
CA ARG A 330 -20.71 -1.28 12.24
C ARG A 330 -21.93 -0.44 11.84
N LYS A 331 -21.69 0.72 11.23
CA LYS A 331 -22.75 1.63 10.77
C LYS A 331 -23.50 1.09 9.55
N ASP A 332 -22.83 0.38 8.66
CA ASP A 332 -23.44 -0.24 7.47
C ASP A 332 -24.33 -1.43 7.82
N ASN A 333 -24.14 -2.06 8.98
CA ASN A 333 -24.91 -3.19 9.47
C ASN A 333 -26.00 -2.79 10.49
N SER A 334 -26.12 -1.51 10.83
CA SER A 334 -27.13 -0.95 11.74
C SER A 334 -28.30 -0.31 10.97
#